data_08867b6125b890fa5109645d31a9adad
#
_entry.id   08867b6125b890fa5109645d31a9adad
#
_cell.length_a   1.000
_cell.length_b   1.000
_cell.length_c   1.000
_cell.angle_alpha   90.00
_cell.angle_beta   90.00
_cell.angle_gamma   90.00
#
_symmetry.space_group_name_H-M   'P 1'
#
loop_
_entity.id
_entity.type
_entity.pdbx_description
1 polymer ?
#
loop_
_entity_poly.entity_id
_entity_poly.type
_entity_poly.pdbx_seq_one_letter_code
_entity_poly.pdbx_strand_id
1 'polypeptide(L)'
;PMALYLFVVVWVTTTTMIGYHDVTGGLGVRPRLRLAGSLLAQAMPLMLVLFVLFPRVPPLWGLPKDAHAGMTGLSDSMSPGTISQLIRSEAIAFRVQFDGPPPPSNARYWRGPVLWDYDGRSWSTRTPLDGNAKVELLGEPLRYTLTLEPHNQRWLFALELPAALPPGSRASADMQILAQSAVQHRVRYSLASHTRYRLGAEPDAREHQRALRLPAQANPRAQALAERWRSTHTNPRAIVDEALGLFRKQAFFYTLNPPLLGQQAVDDFLFNTRRGFCEHYAGAFVFLMRAAGIPARVVTGYQGGEMNPFGDYMIVRQSDAHAWAEVWLAGQGWVRIDP
;
A
#
# COMPACT_ATOMS: atom_id res chain seq x y z
N PRO A 1 -31.37 23.64 -10.49
CA PRO A 1 -32.52 22.70 -10.39
C PRO A 1 -32.79 22.28 -8.95
N MET A 2 -31.80 21.90 -8.17
CA MET A 2 -31.96 21.33 -6.81
C MET A 2 -32.50 22.34 -5.79
N ALA A 3 -32.06 23.60 -5.83
CA ALA A 3 -32.57 24.66 -4.95
C ALA A 3 -34.07 24.98 -5.17
N LEU A 4 -34.51 24.99 -6.43
CA LEU A 4 -35.91 25.18 -6.79
C LEU A 4 -36.78 24.01 -6.27
N TYR A 5 -36.29 22.79 -6.40
CA TYR A 5 -36.96 21.58 -5.89
C TYR A 5 -37.09 21.63 -4.37
N LEU A 6 -36.03 21.98 -3.65
CA LEU A 6 -36.04 22.13 -2.18
C LEU A 6 -37.02 23.22 -1.74
N PHE A 7 -37.04 24.38 -2.45
CA PHE A 7 -37.99 25.44 -2.16
C PHE A 7 -39.45 24.99 -2.31
N VAL A 8 -39.76 24.28 -3.38
CA VAL A 8 -41.12 23.74 -3.62
C VAL A 8 -41.49 22.71 -2.53
N VAL A 9 -40.59 21.84 -2.16
CA VAL A 9 -40.81 20.85 -1.09
C VAL A 9 -41.10 21.53 0.24
N VAL A 10 -40.28 22.53 0.63
CA VAL A 10 -40.48 23.27 1.88
C VAL A 10 -41.83 24.04 1.85
N TRP A 11 -42.18 24.66 0.72
CA TRP A 11 -43.44 25.37 0.58
C TRP A 11 -44.64 24.44 0.69
N VAL A 12 -44.61 23.27 0.02
CA VAL A 12 -45.66 22.28 0.10
C VAL A 12 -45.80 21.74 1.53
N THR A 13 -44.67 21.39 2.18
CA THR A 13 -44.65 20.88 3.56
C THR A 13 -45.22 21.90 4.55
N THR A 14 -44.83 23.19 4.42
CA THR A 14 -45.35 24.27 5.26
C THR A 14 -46.85 24.45 5.06
N THR A 15 -47.32 24.37 3.82
CA THR A 15 -48.74 24.48 3.49
C THR A 15 -49.56 23.33 4.10
N THR A 16 -49.04 22.11 4.04
CA THR A 16 -49.71 20.90 4.67
C THR A 16 -49.72 21.00 6.19
N MET A 17 -48.63 21.47 6.81
CA MET A 17 -48.58 21.68 8.26
C MET A 17 -49.57 22.74 8.74
N ILE A 18 -49.70 23.88 8.02
CA ILE A 18 -50.74 24.89 8.31
C ILE A 18 -52.10 24.25 8.22
N GLY A 19 -52.38 23.40 7.24
CA GLY A 19 -53.63 22.67 7.12
C GLY A 19 -53.91 21.70 8.25
N TYR A 20 -52.91 21.05 8.79
CA TYR A 20 -53.02 20.13 9.89
C TYR A 20 -53.30 20.86 11.22
N HIS A 21 -52.77 22.04 11.43
CA HIS A 21 -52.96 22.85 12.62
C HIS A 21 -54.23 23.72 12.57
N ASP A 22 -54.94 23.77 11.43
CA ASP A 22 -56.19 24.49 11.32
C ASP A 22 -57.35 23.71 11.99
N VAL A 23 -57.46 23.89 13.31
CA VAL A 23 -58.46 23.21 14.16
C VAL A 23 -59.91 23.57 13.75
N THR A 24 -60.12 24.68 13.06
CA THR A 24 -61.46 25.15 12.65
C THR A 24 -61.85 24.65 11.26
N GLY A 25 -60.89 24.07 10.49
CA GLY A 25 -61.12 23.53 9.14
C GLY A 25 -61.58 24.58 8.10
N GLY A 26 -61.53 25.87 8.45
CA GLY A 26 -62.15 26.95 7.66
C GLY A 26 -61.25 27.57 6.59
N LEU A 27 -59.97 27.32 6.62
CA LEU A 27 -59.01 27.87 5.65
C LEU A 27 -58.94 27.04 4.36
N GLY A 28 -59.41 27.61 3.27
CA GLY A 28 -59.24 27.00 1.95
C GLY A 28 -57.74 26.90 1.51
N VAL A 29 -57.48 26.12 0.49
CA VAL A 29 -56.10 25.86 -0.02
C VAL A 29 -55.36 27.14 -0.41
N ARG A 30 -56.03 28.11 -1.08
CA ARG A 30 -55.41 29.38 -1.53
C ARG A 30 -54.95 30.25 -0.35
N PRO A 31 -55.71 30.52 0.72
CA PRO A 31 -55.25 31.21 1.92
C PRO A 31 -54.02 30.51 2.57
N ARG A 32 -54.01 29.16 2.66
CA ARG A 32 -52.91 28.40 3.23
C ARG A 32 -51.62 28.58 2.41
N LEU A 33 -51.70 28.51 1.09
CA LEU A 33 -50.56 28.77 0.18
C LEU A 33 -50.00 30.21 0.32
N ARG A 34 -50.88 31.21 0.43
CA ARG A 34 -50.47 32.58 0.66
C ARG A 34 -49.81 32.77 2.03
N LEU A 35 -50.35 32.18 3.07
CA LEU A 35 -49.77 32.24 4.41
C LEU A 35 -48.42 31.55 4.46
N ALA A 36 -48.27 30.36 3.86
CA ALA A 36 -46.98 29.67 3.76
C ALA A 36 -45.94 30.50 2.98
N GLY A 37 -46.34 31.10 1.87
CA GLY A 37 -45.47 32.00 1.08
C GLY A 37 -45.03 33.24 1.85
N SER A 38 -45.94 33.89 2.63
CA SER A 38 -45.59 35.06 3.45
C SER A 38 -44.63 34.70 4.59
N LEU A 39 -44.81 33.55 5.25
CA LEU A 39 -43.92 33.06 6.30
C LEU A 39 -42.51 32.77 5.75
N LEU A 40 -42.45 32.13 4.60
CA LEU A 40 -41.17 31.86 3.91
C LEU A 40 -40.46 33.15 3.48
N ALA A 41 -41.23 34.15 2.95
CA ALA A 41 -40.69 35.44 2.58
C ALA A 41 -40.16 36.21 3.80
N GLN A 42 -40.85 36.17 4.94
CA GLN A 42 -40.38 36.77 6.19
C GLN A 42 -39.13 36.05 6.78
N ALA A 43 -39.01 34.75 6.57
CA ALA A 43 -37.84 33.99 7.01
C ALA A 43 -36.57 34.24 6.13
N MET A 44 -36.76 34.74 4.88
CA MET A 44 -35.65 34.96 3.94
C MET A 44 -34.55 35.90 4.47
N PRO A 45 -34.86 37.10 5.03
CA PRO A 45 -33.81 37.97 5.57
C PRO A 45 -32.98 37.30 6.66
N LEU A 46 -33.65 36.61 7.59
CA LEU A 46 -32.98 35.89 8.67
C LEU A 46 -32.13 34.75 8.10
N MET A 47 -32.61 34.02 7.13
CA MET A 47 -31.88 32.98 6.45
C MET A 47 -30.64 33.50 5.75
N LEU A 48 -30.74 34.68 5.09
CA LEU A 48 -29.62 35.35 4.44
C LEU A 48 -28.56 35.78 5.46
N VAL A 49 -28.99 36.40 6.57
CA VAL A 49 -28.09 36.80 7.65
C VAL A 49 -27.38 35.58 8.26
N LEU A 50 -28.09 34.50 8.54
CA LEU A 50 -27.52 33.28 9.04
C LEU A 50 -26.56 32.64 8.00
N PHE A 51 -26.91 32.66 6.73
CA PHE A 51 -26.05 32.14 5.64
C PHE A 51 -24.73 32.90 5.50
N VAL A 52 -24.75 34.24 5.77
CA VAL A 52 -23.53 35.08 5.71
C VAL A 52 -22.73 35.02 6.99
N LEU A 53 -23.39 35.05 8.16
CA LEU A 53 -22.70 35.07 9.47
C LEU A 53 -22.25 33.71 9.97
N PHE A 54 -22.94 32.61 9.62
CA PHE A 54 -22.46 31.30 10.00
C PHE A 54 -21.25 30.88 9.18
N PRO A 55 -20.12 30.60 9.82
CA PRO A 55 -19.00 29.96 9.12
C PRO A 55 -19.54 28.70 8.43
N ARG A 56 -19.19 28.51 7.16
CA ARG A 56 -19.51 27.28 6.41
C ARG A 56 -18.75 26.13 7.05
N VAL A 57 -19.30 25.56 8.12
CA VAL A 57 -18.81 24.31 8.71
C VAL A 57 -18.99 23.29 7.60
N PRO A 58 -17.94 22.64 7.12
CA PRO A 58 -18.10 21.53 6.19
C PRO A 58 -19.08 20.55 6.83
N PRO A 59 -20.00 19.94 6.06
CA PRO A 59 -21.03 19.07 6.61
C PRO A 59 -20.39 18.03 7.54
N LEU A 60 -20.91 17.91 8.76
CA LEU A 60 -20.43 16.95 9.76
C LEU A 60 -20.51 15.48 9.25
N TRP A 61 -21.32 15.26 8.22
CA TRP A 61 -21.35 14.05 7.39
C TRP A 61 -20.69 14.27 6.01
N GLY A 62 -19.87 15.31 5.85
CA GLY A 62 -19.00 15.45 4.72
C GLY A 62 -18.19 14.17 4.64
N LEU A 63 -18.18 13.57 3.45
CA LEU A 63 -17.24 12.50 3.12
C LEU A 63 -15.94 12.85 3.84
N PRO A 64 -15.42 11.98 4.70
CA PRO A 64 -14.21 12.28 5.44
C PRO A 64 -13.21 12.88 4.45
N LYS A 65 -12.49 13.93 4.82
CA LYS A 65 -11.30 14.35 4.06
C LYS A 65 -10.36 13.16 3.86
N ASP A 66 -10.55 12.13 4.64
CA ASP A 66 -10.06 10.77 4.52
C ASP A 66 -10.66 9.93 3.37
N ALA A 67 -11.60 10.41 2.59
CA ALA A 67 -11.92 9.76 1.32
C ALA A 67 -10.72 9.84 0.35
N HIS A 68 -9.81 10.80 0.57
CA HIS A 68 -8.48 10.83 -0.05
C HIS A 68 -7.40 10.23 0.86
N ALA A 69 -7.60 10.21 2.18
CA ALA A 69 -6.75 9.48 3.13
C ALA A 69 -7.04 7.96 3.13
N GLY A 70 -8.24 7.55 2.73
CA GLY A 70 -8.59 6.15 2.46
C GLY A 70 -8.01 5.58 1.15
N MET A 71 -7.29 6.40 0.37
CA MET A 71 -6.55 5.98 -0.84
C MET A 71 -5.07 5.73 -0.56
N THR A 72 -4.66 5.55 0.70
CA THR A 72 -3.29 5.22 1.06
C THR A 72 -3.02 3.75 0.78
N GLY A 73 -2.42 3.49 -0.35
CA GLY A 73 -1.74 2.25 -0.66
C GLY A 73 -0.30 2.26 -0.14
N LEU A 74 0.52 1.34 -0.64
CA LEU A 74 1.95 1.29 -0.34
C LEU A 74 2.64 2.61 -0.71
N SER A 75 3.61 3.01 0.11
CA SER A 75 4.45 4.19 -0.09
C SER A 75 5.76 3.83 -0.80
N ASP A 76 6.45 4.85 -1.34
CA ASP A 76 7.85 4.77 -1.81
C ASP A 76 8.87 4.76 -0.66
N SER A 77 8.39 4.70 0.56
CA SER A 77 9.20 4.61 1.77
C SER A 77 8.56 3.68 2.79
N MET A 78 9.40 3.03 3.60
CA MET A 78 9.02 2.13 4.67
C MET A 78 9.80 2.49 5.94
N SER A 79 9.09 2.96 6.94
CA SER A 79 9.61 3.24 8.29
C SER A 79 8.91 2.31 9.28
N PRO A 80 9.51 2.02 10.44
CA PRO A 80 8.82 1.26 11.48
C PRO A 80 7.44 1.84 11.81
N GLY A 81 6.37 1.08 11.56
CA GLY A 81 4.98 1.48 11.76
C GLY A 81 4.20 1.86 10.48
N THR A 82 4.87 2.02 9.33
CA THR A 82 4.20 2.45 8.08
C THR A 82 3.23 1.39 7.53
N ILE A 83 3.68 0.15 7.42
CA ILE A 83 2.85 -0.95 6.88
C ILE A 83 1.77 -1.36 7.90
N SER A 84 2.00 -1.17 9.21
CA SER A 84 1.00 -1.53 10.23
C SER A 84 -0.32 -0.77 10.09
N GLN A 85 -0.31 0.44 9.55
CA GLN A 85 -1.53 1.20 9.28
C GLN A 85 -2.31 0.59 8.11
N LEU A 86 -1.61 0.11 7.07
CA LEU A 86 -2.23 -0.55 5.92
C LEU A 86 -2.85 -1.90 6.31
N ILE A 87 -2.14 -2.72 7.07
CA ILE A 87 -2.60 -4.05 7.49
C ILE A 87 -3.89 -4.00 8.31
N ARG A 88 -4.21 -2.88 8.93
CA ARG A 88 -5.48 -2.67 9.66
C ARG A 88 -6.67 -2.32 8.76
N SER A 89 -6.43 -2.09 7.47
CA SER A 89 -7.47 -1.68 6.53
C SER A 89 -7.96 -2.86 5.72
N GLU A 90 -9.25 -3.15 5.83
CA GLU A 90 -9.94 -4.16 5.01
C GLU A 90 -10.32 -3.66 3.60
N ALA A 91 -9.92 -2.42 3.26
CA ALA A 91 -10.17 -1.87 1.95
C ALA A 91 -9.50 -2.73 0.86
N ILE A 92 -10.17 -2.87 -0.27
CA ILE A 92 -9.65 -3.64 -1.41
C ILE A 92 -8.54 -2.83 -2.07
N ALA A 93 -7.36 -3.46 -2.23
CA ALA A 93 -6.27 -2.92 -3.02
C ALA A 93 -6.49 -3.21 -4.52
N PHE A 94 -6.78 -4.46 -4.85
CA PHE A 94 -7.11 -4.87 -6.21
C PHE A 94 -7.82 -6.21 -6.23
N ARG A 95 -8.38 -6.56 -7.41
CA ARG A 95 -9.00 -7.85 -7.70
C ARG A 95 -8.26 -8.54 -8.82
N VAL A 96 -8.18 -9.85 -8.78
CA VAL A 96 -7.48 -10.66 -9.78
C VAL A 96 -8.36 -11.78 -10.26
N GLN A 97 -8.53 -11.88 -11.56
CA GLN A 97 -9.20 -12.98 -12.23
C GLN A 97 -8.14 -13.78 -12.99
N PHE A 98 -7.90 -15.03 -12.59
CA PHE A 98 -6.99 -15.93 -13.27
C PHE A 98 -7.72 -16.65 -14.42
N ASP A 99 -7.01 -16.90 -15.52
CA ASP A 99 -7.55 -17.70 -16.63
C ASP A 99 -7.52 -19.22 -16.33
N GLY A 100 -6.88 -19.61 -15.25
CA GLY A 100 -6.75 -20.97 -14.75
C GLY A 100 -6.63 -21.00 -13.22
N PRO A 101 -6.22 -22.14 -12.63
CA PRO A 101 -6.10 -22.25 -11.18
C PRO A 101 -5.05 -21.25 -10.65
N PRO A 102 -5.37 -20.52 -9.57
CA PRO A 102 -4.42 -19.61 -8.94
C PRO A 102 -3.28 -20.40 -8.29
N PRO A 103 -2.07 -19.83 -8.21
CA PRO A 103 -0.97 -20.46 -7.48
C PRO A 103 -1.31 -20.55 -5.98
N PRO A 104 -0.62 -21.42 -5.21
CA PRO A 104 -0.83 -21.52 -3.77
C PRO A 104 -0.54 -20.19 -3.06
N SER A 105 -1.19 -19.93 -1.91
CA SER A 105 -1.13 -18.62 -1.23
C SER A 105 0.29 -18.17 -0.89
N ASN A 106 1.16 -19.10 -0.51
CA ASN A 106 2.57 -18.85 -0.20
C ASN A 106 3.44 -18.51 -1.42
N ALA A 107 2.92 -18.62 -2.64
CA ALA A 107 3.58 -18.23 -3.88
C ALA A 107 2.98 -16.96 -4.52
N ARG A 108 2.01 -16.32 -3.85
CA ARG A 108 1.33 -15.13 -4.35
C ARG A 108 1.99 -13.86 -3.82
N TYR A 109 3.10 -13.46 -4.42
CA TYR A 109 3.76 -12.18 -4.13
C TYR A 109 3.46 -11.18 -5.24
N TRP A 110 2.72 -10.15 -4.88
CA TRP A 110 2.33 -9.06 -5.78
C TRP A 110 3.35 -7.94 -5.64
N ARG A 111 4.31 -7.92 -6.56
CA ARG A 111 5.46 -7.02 -6.52
C ARG A 111 5.02 -5.58 -6.71
N GLY A 112 5.45 -4.70 -5.83
CA GLY A 112 5.27 -3.25 -5.85
C GLY A 112 6.61 -2.50 -5.76
N PRO A 113 6.70 -1.43 -4.96
CA PRO A 113 7.91 -0.63 -4.80
C PRO A 113 9.12 -1.43 -4.31
N VAL A 114 10.29 -1.11 -4.87
CA VAL A 114 11.59 -1.64 -4.45
C VAL A 114 12.36 -0.53 -3.74
N LEU A 115 12.75 -0.74 -2.49
CA LEU A 115 13.37 0.25 -1.63
C LEU A 115 14.88 -0.02 -1.52
N TRP A 116 15.67 0.96 -1.97
CA TRP A 116 17.11 0.84 -2.10
C TRP A 116 17.89 1.60 -1.04
N ASP A 117 17.38 2.74 -0.62
CA ASP A 117 18.13 3.69 0.18
C ASP A 117 17.72 3.59 1.65
N TYR A 118 18.71 3.46 2.52
CA TYR A 118 18.51 3.43 3.98
C TYR A 118 19.16 4.65 4.61
N ASP A 119 18.40 5.42 5.36
CA ASP A 119 18.86 6.65 6.01
C ASP A 119 19.32 6.46 7.46
N GLY A 120 19.25 5.24 7.99
CA GLY A 120 19.51 4.88 9.38
C GLY A 120 18.25 4.44 10.14
N ARG A 121 17.06 4.74 9.62
CA ARG A 121 15.76 4.39 10.19
C ARG A 121 14.78 3.86 9.16
N SER A 122 14.73 4.50 7.99
CA SER A 122 13.73 4.25 6.95
C SER A 122 14.37 3.75 5.67
N TRP A 123 13.67 2.85 5.00
CA TRP A 123 13.97 2.41 3.64
C TRP A 123 13.17 3.22 2.64
N SER A 124 13.76 3.62 1.51
CA SER A 124 13.08 4.42 0.49
C SER A 124 13.60 4.16 -0.91
N THR A 125 12.80 4.59 -1.90
CA THR A 125 13.24 4.69 -3.29
C THR A 125 13.26 6.15 -3.69
N ARG A 126 14.44 6.78 -3.65
CA ARG A 126 14.59 8.19 -4.08
C ARG A 126 14.55 8.31 -5.60
N THR A 127 15.14 7.36 -6.30
CA THR A 127 15.19 7.34 -7.76
C THR A 127 15.07 5.90 -8.23
N PRO A 128 14.04 5.54 -9.03
CA PRO A 128 14.00 4.24 -9.69
C PRO A 128 15.26 4.03 -10.52
N LEU A 129 15.73 2.79 -10.57
CA LEU A 129 16.87 2.46 -11.45
C LEU A 129 16.40 2.52 -12.89
N ASP A 130 17.05 3.37 -13.68
CA ASP A 130 16.84 3.40 -15.12
C ASP A 130 17.61 2.25 -15.79
N GLY A 131 17.01 1.66 -16.80
CA GLY A 131 17.58 0.57 -17.56
C GLY A 131 16.62 -0.59 -17.76
N ASN A 132 17.04 -1.54 -18.57
CA ASN A 132 16.31 -2.78 -18.81
C ASN A 132 16.79 -3.86 -17.85
N ALA A 133 15.86 -4.45 -17.10
CA ALA A 133 16.16 -5.60 -16.28
C ALA A 133 16.61 -6.78 -17.17
N LYS A 134 17.73 -7.41 -16.80
CA LYS A 134 18.14 -8.69 -17.38
C LYS A 134 17.34 -9.80 -16.69
N VAL A 135 16.29 -10.28 -17.34
CA VAL A 135 15.38 -11.28 -16.80
C VAL A 135 15.38 -12.53 -17.67
N GLU A 136 15.57 -13.68 -17.03
CA GLU A 136 15.31 -14.99 -17.61
C GLU A 136 14.02 -15.54 -17.00
N LEU A 137 12.95 -15.60 -17.78
CA LEU A 137 11.65 -16.13 -17.35
C LEU A 137 11.63 -17.65 -17.53
N LEU A 138 11.18 -18.39 -16.52
CA LEU A 138 11.22 -19.84 -16.48
C LEU A 138 9.83 -20.44 -16.28
N GLY A 139 9.56 -21.55 -16.99
CA GLY A 139 8.29 -22.26 -16.90
C GLY A 139 7.14 -21.56 -17.64
N GLU A 140 5.94 -22.10 -17.48
CA GLU A 140 4.74 -21.56 -18.12
C GLU A 140 4.24 -20.32 -17.36
N PRO A 141 3.79 -19.27 -18.09
CA PRO A 141 3.23 -18.07 -17.46
C PRO A 141 1.81 -18.31 -16.95
N LEU A 142 1.51 -17.73 -15.81
CA LEU A 142 0.16 -17.60 -15.28
C LEU A 142 -0.50 -16.36 -15.89
N ARG A 143 -1.65 -16.56 -16.56
CA ARG A 143 -2.44 -15.49 -17.17
C ARG A 143 -3.52 -15.02 -16.22
N TYR A 144 -3.69 -13.73 -16.11
CA TYR A 144 -4.72 -13.13 -15.26
C TYR A 144 -5.02 -11.69 -15.65
N THR A 145 -6.19 -11.23 -15.23
CA THR A 145 -6.60 -9.82 -15.34
C THR A 145 -6.68 -9.21 -13.94
N LEU A 146 -6.00 -8.08 -13.74
CA LEU A 146 -5.96 -7.34 -12.50
C LEU A 146 -6.78 -6.05 -12.62
N THR A 147 -7.65 -5.79 -11.63
CA THR A 147 -8.41 -4.56 -11.49
C THR A 147 -7.93 -3.83 -10.24
N LEU A 148 -7.12 -2.79 -10.46
CA LEU A 148 -6.45 -1.99 -9.42
C LEU A 148 -7.35 -0.86 -8.96
N GLU A 149 -7.51 -0.70 -7.64
CA GLU A 149 -8.20 0.45 -7.06
C GLU A 149 -7.28 1.70 -7.08
N PRO A 150 -7.84 2.92 -7.08
CA PRO A 150 -7.04 4.14 -7.07
C PRO A 150 -6.20 4.24 -5.79
N HIS A 151 -4.94 4.65 -5.91
CA HIS A 151 -4.02 4.82 -4.77
C HIS A 151 -3.09 6.05 -4.89
N ASN A 152 -3.31 6.92 -5.90
CA ASN A 152 -2.57 8.16 -6.14
C ASN A 152 -1.05 8.00 -6.35
N GLN A 153 -0.58 6.80 -6.63
CA GLN A 153 0.81 6.50 -6.93
C GLN A 153 0.94 5.96 -8.36
N ARG A 154 2.17 5.81 -8.83
CA ARG A 154 2.41 5.41 -10.23
C ARG A 154 2.67 3.91 -10.40
N TRP A 155 2.89 3.14 -9.33
CA TRP A 155 3.17 1.71 -9.47
C TRP A 155 1.95 0.89 -9.79
N LEU A 156 2.17 -0.11 -10.63
CA LEU A 156 1.23 -1.18 -10.94
C LEU A 156 1.77 -2.47 -10.34
N PHE A 157 0.87 -3.37 -9.96
CA PHE A 157 1.24 -4.63 -9.35
C PHE A 157 1.21 -5.76 -10.36
N ALA A 158 2.14 -6.71 -10.21
CA ALA A 158 2.17 -7.96 -10.95
C ALA A 158 2.52 -9.11 -9.99
N LEU A 159 2.02 -10.30 -10.31
CA LEU A 159 2.44 -11.52 -9.63
C LEU A 159 3.89 -11.83 -10.03
N GLU A 160 4.82 -11.68 -9.11
CA GLU A 160 6.25 -11.86 -9.37
C GLU A 160 6.73 -11.04 -10.59
N LEU A 161 7.14 -11.67 -11.70
CA LEU A 161 7.63 -10.98 -12.88
C LEU A 161 6.76 -11.20 -14.11
N PRO A 162 6.21 -10.14 -14.71
CA PRO A 162 5.40 -10.25 -15.92
C PRO A 162 6.28 -10.46 -17.16
N ALA A 163 5.77 -11.25 -18.10
CA ALA A 163 6.39 -11.47 -19.40
C ALA A 163 6.30 -10.24 -20.32
N ALA A 164 5.25 -9.43 -20.16
CA ALA A 164 5.03 -8.18 -20.88
C ALA A 164 4.41 -7.14 -19.96
N LEU A 165 4.69 -5.88 -20.24
CA LEU A 165 4.17 -4.76 -19.44
C LEU A 165 2.77 -4.35 -19.89
N PRO A 166 1.92 -3.86 -18.98
CA PRO A 166 0.65 -3.25 -19.37
C PRO A 166 0.87 -2.06 -20.32
N PRO A 167 -0.05 -1.83 -21.28
CA PRO A 167 0.02 -0.66 -22.16
C PRO A 167 0.12 0.66 -21.37
N GLY A 168 1.00 1.58 -21.81
CA GLY A 168 1.20 2.86 -21.14
C GLY A 168 1.96 2.76 -19.81
N SER A 169 2.70 1.67 -19.59
CA SER A 169 3.58 1.52 -18.43
C SER A 169 5.02 1.26 -18.87
N ARG A 170 5.95 1.39 -17.93
CA ARG A 170 7.36 1.03 -18.08
C ARG A 170 7.84 0.23 -16.88
N ALA A 171 8.82 -0.62 -17.06
CA ALA A 171 9.54 -1.24 -15.95
C ALA A 171 10.82 -0.45 -15.65
N SER A 172 11.20 -0.42 -14.38
CA SER A 172 12.55 -0.06 -13.95
C SER A 172 13.49 -1.30 -14.04
N ALA A 173 14.79 -1.08 -13.88
CA ALA A 173 15.78 -2.17 -13.91
C ALA A 173 15.55 -3.22 -12.81
N ASP A 174 14.87 -2.85 -11.72
CA ASP A 174 14.48 -3.73 -10.62
C ASP A 174 13.07 -4.33 -10.77
N MET A 175 12.50 -4.22 -11.98
CA MET A 175 11.18 -4.76 -12.35
C MET A 175 10.01 -4.17 -11.55
N GLN A 176 10.13 -2.94 -11.07
CA GLN A 176 8.99 -2.16 -10.61
C GLN A 176 8.23 -1.63 -11.84
N ILE A 177 6.93 -1.90 -11.93
CA ILE A 177 6.09 -1.43 -13.02
C ILE A 177 5.53 -0.05 -12.67
N LEU A 178 5.75 0.92 -13.56
CA LEU A 178 5.33 2.31 -13.37
C LEU A 178 4.39 2.76 -14.49
N ALA A 179 3.20 3.22 -14.13
CA ALA A 179 2.29 3.90 -15.04
C ALA A 179 2.84 5.29 -15.44
N GLN A 180 2.36 5.84 -16.55
CA GLN A 180 2.74 7.19 -17.00
C GLN A 180 2.29 8.28 -16.01
N SER A 181 1.11 8.11 -15.39
CA SER A 181 0.55 9.03 -14.40
C SER A 181 0.14 8.28 -13.13
N ALA A 182 -0.13 9.01 -12.05
CA ALA A 182 -0.68 8.43 -10.83
C ALA A 182 -2.04 7.76 -11.08
N VAL A 183 -2.27 6.62 -10.45
CA VAL A 183 -3.51 5.84 -10.55
C VAL A 183 -4.58 6.51 -9.70
N GLN A 184 -5.34 7.42 -10.34
CA GLN A 184 -6.43 8.19 -9.70
C GLN A 184 -7.81 7.59 -9.93
N HIS A 185 -7.92 6.66 -10.87
CA HIS A 185 -9.14 5.93 -11.19
C HIS A 185 -8.84 4.44 -11.21
N ARG A 186 -9.89 3.63 -11.11
CA ARG A 186 -9.76 2.18 -11.22
C ARG A 186 -9.19 1.81 -12.59
N VAL A 187 -8.13 1.01 -12.61
CA VAL A 187 -7.43 0.58 -13.83
C VAL A 187 -7.52 -0.93 -13.95
N ARG A 188 -7.84 -1.41 -15.17
CA ARG A 188 -7.87 -2.84 -15.48
C ARG A 188 -6.84 -3.16 -16.53
N TYR A 189 -6.02 -4.19 -16.29
CA TYR A 189 -5.01 -4.66 -17.22
C TYR A 189 -4.80 -6.16 -17.10
N SER A 190 -4.42 -6.80 -18.22
CA SER A 190 -4.13 -8.25 -18.26
C SER A 190 -2.63 -8.47 -18.30
N LEU A 191 -2.19 -9.52 -17.64
CA LEU A 191 -0.78 -9.91 -17.53
C LEU A 191 -0.62 -11.42 -17.73
N ALA A 192 0.58 -11.79 -18.14
CA ALA A 192 1.10 -13.15 -18.06
C ALA A 192 2.38 -13.08 -17.23
N SER A 193 2.43 -13.73 -16.08
CA SER A 193 3.54 -13.64 -15.14
C SER A 193 4.18 -15.00 -14.87
N HIS A 194 5.48 -14.98 -14.67
CA HIS A 194 6.26 -16.15 -14.28
C HIS A 194 6.60 -16.10 -12.79
N THR A 195 6.30 -17.19 -12.08
CA THR A 195 6.64 -17.34 -10.65
C THR A 195 8.05 -17.89 -10.44
N ARG A 196 8.67 -18.39 -11.51
CA ARG A 196 10.08 -18.83 -11.55
C ARG A 196 10.83 -17.98 -12.57
N TYR A 197 11.94 -17.40 -12.14
CA TYR A 197 12.75 -16.50 -12.96
C TYR A 197 14.16 -16.36 -12.38
N ARG A 198 15.08 -15.80 -13.19
CA ARG A 198 16.34 -15.23 -12.72
C ARG A 198 16.36 -13.74 -13.08
N LEU A 199 16.54 -12.90 -12.10
CA LEU A 199 16.59 -11.45 -12.25
C LEU A 199 18.01 -10.96 -11.95
N GLY A 200 18.68 -10.34 -12.94
CA GLY A 200 20.01 -9.77 -12.76
C GLY A 200 21.06 -10.84 -12.40
N ALA A 201 21.06 -11.99 -13.09
CA ALA A 201 22.02 -13.06 -12.82
C ALA A 201 23.47 -12.62 -13.04
N GLU A 202 23.70 -11.69 -13.95
CA GLU A 202 24.98 -11.00 -14.13
C GLU A 202 25.09 -9.80 -13.18
N PRO A 203 26.25 -9.61 -12.51
CA PRO A 203 26.41 -8.51 -11.57
C PRO A 203 26.43 -7.15 -12.29
N ASP A 204 25.66 -6.20 -11.79
CA ASP A 204 25.77 -4.77 -12.15
C ASP A 204 26.47 -4.03 -11.01
N ALA A 205 27.62 -3.42 -11.30
CA ALA A 205 28.46 -2.76 -10.30
C ALA A 205 27.75 -1.57 -9.61
N ARG A 206 26.92 -0.81 -10.35
CA ARG A 206 26.19 0.35 -9.78
C ARG A 206 25.07 -0.11 -8.87
N GLU A 207 24.34 -1.13 -9.31
CA GLU A 207 23.25 -1.75 -8.54
C GLU A 207 23.80 -2.36 -7.25
N HIS A 208 24.89 -3.16 -7.34
CA HIS A 208 25.53 -3.75 -6.18
C HIS A 208 26.06 -2.69 -5.21
N GLN A 209 26.74 -1.66 -5.70
CA GLN A 209 27.24 -0.59 -4.85
C GLN A 209 26.09 0.11 -4.10
N ARG A 210 24.94 0.36 -4.76
CA ARG A 210 23.76 0.92 -4.11
C ARG A 210 23.18 -0.06 -3.08
N ALA A 211 23.10 -1.34 -3.43
CA ALA A 211 22.55 -2.40 -2.59
C ALA A 211 23.41 -2.76 -1.36
N LEU A 212 24.61 -2.19 -1.25
CA LEU A 212 25.52 -2.35 -0.10
C LEU A 212 25.57 -1.11 0.79
N ARG A 213 24.96 0.01 0.38
CA ARG A 213 25.07 1.27 1.15
C ARG A 213 24.35 1.20 2.48
N LEU A 214 25.07 1.54 3.54
CA LEU A 214 24.55 1.76 4.88
C LEU A 214 25.22 2.98 5.49
N PRO A 215 24.52 3.77 6.33
CA PRO A 215 25.17 4.81 7.14
C PRO A 215 26.15 4.19 8.13
N ALA A 216 27.36 4.74 8.20
CA ALA A 216 28.46 4.14 8.97
C ALA A 216 28.18 3.94 10.48
N GLN A 217 27.35 4.81 11.09
CA GLN A 217 27.06 4.77 12.51
C GLN A 217 25.68 4.16 12.83
N ALA A 218 24.96 3.65 11.83
CA ALA A 218 23.64 3.07 12.04
C ALA A 218 23.74 1.65 12.59
N ASN A 219 23.01 1.37 13.67
CA ASN A 219 22.81 0.02 14.23
C ASN A 219 24.11 -0.76 14.46
N PRO A 220 25.02 -0.26 15.35
CA PRO A 220 26.37 -0.82 15.50
C PRO A 220 26.41 -2.28 15.98
N ARG A 221 25.40 -2.71 16.76
CA ARG A 221 25.32 -4.10 17.22
C ARG A 221 24.99 -5.06 16.07
N ALA A 222 24.09 -4.65 15.18
CA ALA A 222 23.74 -5.41 13.98
C ALA A 222 24.92 -5.47 13.01
N GLN A 223 25.67 -4.36 12.84
CA GLN A 223 26.91 -4.36 12.06
C GLN A 223 27.94 -5.35 12.62
N ALA A 224 28.19 -5.31 13.94
CA ALA A 224 29.11 -6.23 14.60
C ALA A 224 28.67 -7.71 14.48
N LEU A 225 27.37 -7.99 14.50
CA LEU A 225 26.82 -9.33 14.28
C LEU A 225 27.10 -9.79 12.84
N ALA A 226 26.79 -8.98 11.86
CA ALA A 226 27.00 -9.27 10.45
C ALA A 226 28.49 -9.49 10.10
N GLU A 227 29.39 -8.69 10.68
CA GLU A 227 30.83 -8.84 10.50
C GLU A 227 31.34 -10.17 11.08
N ARG A 228 30.83 -10.60 12.23
CA ARG A 228 31.14 -11.96 12.76
C ARG A 228 30.70 -13.05 11.79
N TRP A 229 29.52 -12.95 11.19
CA TRP A 229 29.07 -13.93 10.20
C TRP A 229 29.96 -13.94 8.97
N ARG A 230 30.32 -12.74 8.47
CA ARG A 230 31.23 -12.59 7.34
C ARG A 230 32.61 -13.19 7.61
N SER A 231 33.16 -13.07 8.82
CA SER A 231 34.46 -13.68 9.19
C SER A 231 34.38 -15.20 9.38
N THR A 232 33.20 -15.73 9.69
CA THR A 232 33.00 -17.17 9.92
C THR A 232 32.61 -17.93 8.64
N HIS A 233 31.86 -17.29 7.74
CA HIS A 233 31.33 -17.91 6.55
C HIS A 233 31.91 -17.28 5.29
N THR A 234 32.46 -18.10 4.40
CA THR A 234 32.94 -17.65 3.07
C THR A 234 31.83 -17.67 2.01
N ASN A 235 30.76 -18.45 2.24
CA ASN A 235 29.63 -18.57 1.32
C ASN A 235 28.50 -17.61 1.70
N PRO A 236 28.10 -16.67 0.82
CA PRO A 236 26.97 -15.76 1.07
C PRO A 236 25.68 -16.49 1.45
N ARG A 237 25.41 -17.65 0.89
CA ARG A 237 24.20 -18.44 1.23
C ARG A 237 24.21 -18.90 2.68
N ALA A 238 25.36 -19.27 3.23
CA ALA A 238 25.46 -19.65 4.65
C ALA A 238 25.12 -18.46 5.58
N ILE A 239 25.49 -17.23 5.19
CA ILE A 239 25.14 -16.02 5.95
C ILE A 239 23.62 -15.75 5.89
N VAL A 240 23.00 -15.94 4.71
CA VAL A 240 21.54 -15.87 4.56
C VAL A 240 20.84 -16.87 5.49
N ASP A 241 21.30 -18.11 5.49
CA ASP A 241 20.72 -19.19 6.31
C ASP A 241 20.94 -18.95 7.81
N GLU A 242 22.07 -18.36 8.21
CA GLU A 242 22.35 -17.96 9.59
C GLU A 242 21.41 -16.84 10.06
N ALA A 243 21.17 -15.82 9.21
CA ALA A 243 20.24 -14.75 9.51
C ALA A 243 18.78 -15.26 9.61
N LEU A 244 18.36 -16.16 8.74
CA LEU A 244 17.05 -16.83 8.86
C LEU A 244 16.98 -17.70 10.12
N GLY A 245 18.09 -18.36 10.47
CA GLY A 245 18.23 -19.13 11.70
C GLY A 245 18.06 -18.26 12.96
N LEU A 246 18.56 -17.02 12.95
CA LEU A 246 18.38 -16.07 14.04
C LEU A 246 16.89 -15.83 14.34
N PHE A 247 16.08 -15.53 13.31
CA PHE A 247 14.64 -15.25 13.49
C PHE A 247 13.85 -16.51 13.89
N ARG A 248 14.23 -17.69 13.39
CA ARG A 248 13.52 -18.95 13.66
C ARG A 248 13.86 -19.60 15.00
N LYS A 249 15.12 -19.46 15.44
CA LYS A 249 15.62 -20.17 16.64
C LYS A 249 15.53 -19.33 17.91
N GLN A 250 15.50 -18.01 17.79
CA GLN A 250 15.36 -17.11 18.94
C GLN A 250 13.91 -16.68 19.14
N ALA A 251 13.58 -16.17 20.32
CA ALA A 251 12.23 -15.73 20.69
C ALA A 251 11.88 -14.41 20.02
N PHE A 252 11.64 -14.43 18.71
CA PHE A 252 11.03 -13.34 17.96
C PHE A 252 9.51 -13.54 17.88
N PHE A 253 8.76 -12.45 18.05
CA PHE A 253 7.31 -12.48 18.06
C PHE A 253 6.73 -11.60 16.96
N TYR A 254 5.97 -12.20 16.05
CA TYR A 254 5.24 -11.45 15.04
C TYR A 254 4.02 -10.79 15.67
N THR A 255 3.92 -9.45 15.57
CA THR A 255 2.84 -8.65 16.15
C THR A 255 2.60 -7.37 15.36
N LEU A 256 1.33 -7.03 15.15
CA LEU A 256 0.91 -5.78 14.51
C LEU A 256 0.95 -4.55 15.45
N ASN A 257 1.24 -4.77 16.73
CA ASN A 257 1.40 -3.72 17.75
C ASN A 257 2.80 -3.83 18.39
N PRO A 258 3.88 -3.61 17.61
CA PRO A 258 5.23 -3.63 18.17
C PRO A 258 5.45 -2.41 19.07
N PRO A 259 6.37 -2.50 20.04
CA PRO A 259 6.81 -1.32 20.77
C PRO A 259 7.51 -0.33 19.84
N LEU A 260 7.48 0.95 20.21
CA LEU A 260 8.19 2.00 19.47
C LEU A 260 9.70 1.74 19.53
N LEU A 261 10.35 1.89 18.39
CA LEU A 261 11.79 1.74 18.24
C LEU A 261 12.48 3.11 18.25
N GLY A 262 13.65 3.19 18.85
CA GLY A 262 14.48 4.38 18.88
C GLY A 262 15.17 4.70 17.54
N GLN A 263 16.26 5.46 17.61
CA GLN A 263 17.03 5.83 16.42
C GLN A 263 17.79 4.63 15.81
N GLN A 264 18.26 3.71 16.65
CA GLN A 264 18.92 2.48 16.22
C GLN A 264 17.88 1.34 16.08
N ALA A 265 16.93 1.54 15.18
CA ALA A 265 15.72 0.74 15.08
C ALA A 265 16.00 -0.76 14.82
N VAL A 266 17.03 -1.08 14.03
CA VAL A 266 17.41 -2.48 13.76
C VAL A 266 18.03 -3.13 15.00
N ASP A 267 18.88 -2.42 15.72
CA ASP A 267 19.46 -2.92 16.98
C ASP A 267 18.35 -3.13 18.03
N ASP A 268 17.44 -2.17 18.16
CA ASP A 268 16.32 -2.29 19.09
C ASP A 268 15.43 -3.49 18.77
N PHE A 269 15.13 -3.70 17.49
CA PHE A 269 14.34 -4.85 17.07
C PHE A 269 15.08 -6.17 17.33
N LEU A 270 16.32 -6.30 16.90
CA LEU A 270 17.06 -7.57 16.94
C LEU A 270 17.44 -7.99 18.36
N PHE A 271 17.77 -7.03 19.23
CA PHE A 271 18.41 -7.37 20.50
C PHE A 271 17.61 -6.98 21.74
N ASN A 272 16.66 -6.04 21.63
CA ASN A 272 15.92 -5.53 22.76
C ASN A 272 14.46 -6.00 22.74
N THR A 273 13.70 -5.65 21.70
CA THR A 273 12.25 -5.91 21.66
C THR A 273 11.88 -7.26 21.09
N ARG A 274 12.52 -7.66 20.00
CA ARG A 274 12.23 -8.90 19.22
C ARG A 274 10.75 -9.04 18.84
N ARG A 275 10.03 -7.93 18.79
CA ARG A 275 8.60 -7.86 18.50
C ARG A 275 8.39 -6.93 17.32
N GLY A 276 7.84 -7.46 16.24
CA GLY A 276 7.64 -6.72 15.00
C GLY A 276 6.76 -7.47 14.02
N PHE A 277 6.63 -6.95 12.82
CA PHE A 277 5.93 -7.57 11.70
C PHE A 277 6.79 -7.43 10.42
N CYS A 278 6.28 -7.77 9.25
CA CYS A 278 7.05 -7.93 8.01
C CYS A 278 8.10 -6.84 7.75
N GLU A 279 7.78 -5.55 7.97
CA GLU A 279 8.73 -4.45 7.74
C GLU A 279 9.95 -4.50 8.66
N HIS A 280 9.77 -4.95 9.91
CA HIS A 280 10.86 -5.10 10.88
C HIS A 280 11.79 -6.24 10.48
N TYR A 281 11.21 -7.38 10.15
CA TYR A 281 11.96 -8.57 9.72
C TYR A 281 12.70 -8.31 8.41
N ALA A 282 11.99 -7.85 7.37
CA ALA A 282 12.60 -7.57 6.07
C ALA A 282 13.66 -6.46 6.16
N GLY A 283 13.36 -5.36 6.86
CA GLY A 283 14.29 -4.26 7.02
C GLY A 283 15.56 -4.65 7.78
N ALA A 284 15.42 -5.37 8.89
CA ALA A 284 16.56 -5.86 9.68
C ALA A 284 17.37 -6.91 8.92
N PHE A 285 16.71 -7.81 8.20
CA PHE A 285 17.37 -8.79 7.36
C PHE A 285 18.22 -8.15 6.27
N VAL A 286 17.65 -7.21 5.51
CA VAL A 286 18.39 -6.47 4.47
C VAL A 286 19.56 -5.70 5.05
N PHE A 287 19.37 -5.08 6.24
CA PHE A 287 20.47 -4.40 6.94
C PHE A 287 21.62 -5.37 7.26
N LEU A 288 21.33 -6.53 7.84
CA LEU A 288 22.32 -7.55 8.17
C LEU A 288 23.04 -8.07 6.91
N MET A 289 22.32 -8.31 5.82
CA MET A 289 22.95 -8.74 4.56
C MET A 289 23.90 -7.69 4.02
N ARG A 290 23.50 -6.41 3.97
CA ARG A 290 24.36 -5.31 3.54
C ARG A 290 25.60 -5.16 4.42
N ALA A 291 25.43 -5.22 5.73
CA ALA A 291 26.53 -5.15 6.68
C ALA A 291 27.51 -6.34 6.55
N ALA A 292 27.02 -7.51 6.14
CA ALA A 292 27.83 -8.68 5.82
C ALA A 292 28.46 -8.63 4.41
N GLY A 293 28.24 -7.56 3.64
CA GLY A 293 28.79 -7.41 2.27
C GLY A 293 27.97 -8.12 1.19
N ILE A 294 26.74 -8.53 1.46
CA ILE A 294 25.83 -9.15 0.49
C ILE A 294 24.86 -8.07 -0.02
N PRO A 295 24.81 -7.82 -1.36
CA PRO A 295 23.87 -6.86 -1.92
C PRO A 295 22.44 -7.28 -1.61
N ALA A 296 21.66 -6.37 -1.02
CA ALA A 296 20.29 -6.65 -0.60
C ALA A 296 19.39 -5.41 -0.72
N ARG A 297 18.07 -5.62 -0.92
CA ARG A 297 17.05 -4.58 -1.03
C ARG A 297 15.74 -5.03 -0.40
N VAL A 298 14.93 -4.07 0.03
CA VAL A 298 13.57 -4.35 0.49
C VAL A 298 12.63 -4.24 -0.69
N VAL A 299 11.67 -5.15 -0.79
CA VAL A 299 10.55 -5.05 -1.73
C VAL A 299 9.27 -4.96 -0.91
N THR A 300 8.41 -4.05 -1.28
CA THR A 300 7.07 -3.93 -0.73
C THR A 300 6.02 -4.31 -1.78
N GLY A 301 4.90 -4.81 -1.32
CA GLY A 301 3.84 -5.30 -2.18
C GLY A 301 2.71 -5.88 -1.37
N TYR A 302 2.09 -6.91 -1.90
CA TYR A 302 1.07 -7.69 -1.19
C TYR A 302 1.41 -9.17 -1.27
N GLN A 303 0.98 -9.94 -0.28
CA GLN A 303 1.16 -11.39 -0.26
C GLN A 303 -0.17 -12.09 0.01
N GLY A 304 -0.51 -13.10 -0.80
CA GLY A 304 -1.72 -13.87 -0.62
C GLY A 304 -2.90 -13.36 -1.44
N GLY A 305 -4.00 -13.06 -0.79
CA GLY A 305 -5.30 -12.76 -1.36
C GLY A 305 -6.29 -13.92 -1.17
N GLU A 306 -7.56 -13.60 -1.08
CA GLU A 306 -8.66 -14.51 -0.76
C GLU A 306 -9.62 -14.65 -1.97
N MET A 307 -10.02 -15.89 -2.29
CA MET A 307 -11.02 -16.13 -3.34
C MET A 307 -12.38 -15.62 -2.90
N ASN A 308 -13.02 -14.84 -3.77
CA ASN A 308 -14.38 -14.39 -3.49
C ASN A 308 -15.36 -15.58 -3.58
N PRO A 309 -16.12 -15.88 -2.52
CA PRO A 309 -17.05 -17.01 -2.52
C PRO A 309 -18.22 -16.85 -3.48
N PHE A 310 -18.49 -15.63 -3.95
CA PHE A 310 -19.61 -15.29 -4.83
C PHE A 310 -19.20 -14.95 -6.27
N GLY A 311 -17.92 -15.09 -6.60
CA GLY A 311 -17.40 -14.74 -7.93
C GLY A 311 -16.06 -15.40 -8.22
N ASP A 312 -15.76 -15.57 -9.50
CA ASP A 312 -14.54 -16.22 -9.98
C ASP A 312 -13.37 -15.22 -10.04
N TYR A 313 -13.07 -14.58 -8.89
CA TYR A 313 -11.93 -13.68 -8.76
C TYR A 313 -11.39 -13.65 -7.32
N MET A 314 -10.12 -13.34 -7.22
CA MET A 314 -9.43 -13.16 -5.95
C MET A 314 -9.50 -11.69 -5.52
N ILE A 315 -9.65 -11.45 -4.23
CA ILE A 315 -9.58 -10.12 -3.62
C ILE A 315 -8.26 -10.03 -2.86
N VAL A 316 -7.50 -8.99 -3.15
CA VAL A 316 -6.31 -8.60 -2.37
C VAL A 316 -6.64 -7.29 -1.66
N ARG A 317 -6.48 -7.29 -0.34
CA ARG A 317 -6.83 -6.16 0.52
C ARG A 317 -5.60 -5.38 0.94
N GLN A 318 -5.80 -4.20 1.52
CA GLN A 318 -4.71 -3.46 2.15
C GLN A 318 -4.11 -4.25 3.33
N SER A 319 -4.91 -5.08 4.00
CA SER A 319 -4.47 -5.99 5.06
C SER A 319 -3.49 -7.08 4.58
N ASP A 320 -3.43 -7.37 3.28
CA ASP A 320 -2.46 -8.27 2.67
C ASP A 320 -1.12 -7.57 2.32
N ALA A 321 -0.96 -6.29 2.70
CA ALA A 321 0.28 -5.55 2.46
C ALA A 321 1.46 -6.25 3.16
N HIS A 322 2.55 -6.40 2.43
CA HIS A 322 3.71 -7.17 2.86
C HIS A 322 5.03 -6.56 2.44
N ALA A 323 6.07 -6.85 3.20
CA ALA A 323 7.44 -6.50 2.86
C ALA A 323 8.33 -7.73 2.97
N TRP A 324 9.23 -7.89 1.99
CA TRP A 324 10.21 -8.97 1.96
C TRP A 324 11.57 -8.45 1.52
N ALA A 325 12.58 -9.29 1.61
CA ALA A 325 13.93 -9.00 1.16
C ALA A 325 14.22 -9.64 -0.20
N GLU A 326 15.09 -9.01 -0.96
CA GLU A 326 15.80 -9.65 -2.05
C GLU A 326 17.30 -9.52 -1.81
N VAL A 327 18.02 -10.63 -1.99
CA VAL A 327 19.49 -10.69 -1.92
C VAL A 327 20.05 -11.11 -3.26
N TRP A 328 21.18 -10.53 -3.64
CA TRP A 328 21.86 -10.96 -4.84
C TRP A 328 22.85 -12.09 -4.52
N LEU A 329 22.70 -13.20 -5.21
CA LEU A 329 23.57 -14.37 -5.10
C LEU A 329 24.17 -14.70 -6.46
N ALA A 330 25.48 -14.95 -6.49
CA ALA A 330 26.19 -15.26 -7.73
C ALA A 330 25.57 -16.46 -8.47
N GLY A 331 25.34 -16.32 -9.78
CA GLY A 331 24.70 -17.32 -10.63
C GLY A 331 23.18 -17.48 -10.46
N GLN A 332 22.58 -16.89 -9.42
CA GLN A 332 21.13 -16.90 -9.20
C GLN A 332 20.49 -15.54 -9.48
N GLY A 333 21.26 -14.42 -9.31
CA GLY A 333 20.73 -13.08 -9.36
C GLY A 333 20.02 -12.68 -8.08
N TRP A 334 18.98 -11.85 -8.19
CA TRP A 334 18.15 -11.41 -7.08
C TRP A 334 17.19 -12.50 -6.65
N VAL A 335 17.39 -13.00 -5.45
CA VAL A 335 16.62 -14.08 -4.83
C VAL A 335 15.72 -13.49 -3.74
N ARG A 336 14.42 -13.78 -3.80
CA ARG A 336 13.48 -13.42 -2.74
C ARG A 336 13.74 -14.21 -1.47
N ILE A 337 13.80 -13.51 -0.36
CA ILE A 337 13.87 -14.05 1.01
C ILE A 337 12.77 -13.38 1.83
N ASP A 338 11.94 -14.18 2.47
CA ASP A 338 10.89 -13.72 3.39
C ASP A 338 11.26 -14.22 4.79
N PRO A 339 11.87 -13.37 5.62
CA PRO A 339 12.46 -13.78 6.88
C PRO A 339 11.45 -13.94 8.02
#